data_868af2d63dcaec7b44335a5ce16e80fc
#
_entry.id   868af2d63dcaec7b44335a5ce16e80fc
#
_cell.length_a   1.000
_cell.length_b   1.000
_cell.length_c   1.000
_cell.angle_alpha   90.00
_cell.angle_beta   90.00
_cell.angle_gamma   90.00
#
_symmetry.space_group_name_H-M   'P 1'
#
loop_
_entity.id
_entity.type
_entity.pdbx_description
1 polymer ?
#
loop_
_entity_poly.entity_id
_entity_poly.type
_entity_poly.pdbx_seq_one_letter_code
_entity_poly.pdbx_strand_id
1 'polypeptide(L)'
;MHLNQQKIGRRIFFSRTAIVAASTFASRSFARGEDAPRTIGLGFSLYGMKSLSVADALAALARLGYDCVELPVMPDWPADSARLTAATRRELRQQLADRGLRLTSLMENLPALGDDAQHRANLDRLQRAAELARDLATEKHVPLIETILGGKAGDFDAVKDGLAHRLNDWVSVAAKAEVVLAIKAHIGNATQRPEQLLWLLDQARSPWLQAAYDYSHFQLQNLEMAETMTALLPRAAFIHVKDTEHAFGKRGFLLPGEGTIDYVAMFKQLRDSPYRGDVIVEVSSQVFNRAGYDPLTAARQCYNHLAAAFSQAGLKRL
;
A
#
# COMPACT_ATOMS: atom_id res chain seq x y z
N MET A 1 -12.49 92.89 -7.96
CA MET A 1 -12.86 92.41 -6.63
C MET A 1 -13.87 91.28 -6.81
N HIS A 2 -13.43 90.04 -6.93
CA HIS A 2 -14.33 88.89 -6.86
C HIS A 2 -13.54 87.76 -6.22
N LEU A 3 -14.02 87.39 -5.04
CA LEU A 3 -13.53 86.24 -4.26
C LEU A 3 -14.03 84.94 -4.87
N ASN A 4 -13.15 84.08 -5.19
CA ASN A 4 -13.46 82.73 -5.77
C ASN A 4 -13.43 81.70 -4.63
N GLN A 5 -14.58 81.13 -4.32
CA GLN A 5 -14.71 80.07 -3.33
C GLN A 5 -14.42 78.72 -4.01
N GLN A 6 -13.34 78.06 -3.59
CA GLN A 6 -13.05 76.68 -3.97
C GLN A 6 -13.87 75.72 -3.11
N LYS A 7 -14.68 74.90 -3.77
CA LYS A 7 -15.38 73.76 -3.18
C LYS A 7 -14.43 72.55 -3.00
N ILE A 8 -14.23 72.14 -1.73
CA ILE A 8 -13.47 70.94 -1.37
C ILE A 8 -14.39 69.73 -1.51
N GLY A 9 -14.14 68.92 -2.51
CA GLY A 9 -14.80 67.65 -2.71
C GLY A 9 -14.23 66.56 -1.78
N ARG A 10 -15.03 66.02 -0.85
CA ARG A 10 -14.70 64.85 -0.04
C ARG A 10 -14.69 63.62 -0.89
N ARG A 11 -13.51 63.01 -1.15
CA ARG A 11 -13.34 61.63 -1.67
C ARG A 11 -13.56 60.67 -0.53
N ILE A 12 -14.61 59.85 -0.63
CA ILE A 12 -14.87 58.74 0.26
C ILE A 12 -14.01 57.56 -0.24
N PHE A 13 -13.00 57.15 0.59
CA PHE A 13 -12.21 55.95 0.39
C PHE A 13 -13.01 54.77 0.91
N PHE A 14 -13.53 53.91 0.01
CA PHE A 14 -13.98 52.59 0.39
C PHE A 14 -12.78 51.68 0.58
N SER A 15 -12.45 51.40 1.82
CA SER A 15 -11.51 50.33 2.22
C SER A 15 -12.20 49.01 1.99
N ARG A 16 -11.75 48.23 0.98
CA ARG A 16 -12.15 46.83 0.80
C ARG A 16 -11.29 45.99 1.75
N THR A 17 -11.83 45.65 2.91
CA THR A 17 -11.25 44.66 3.81
C THR A 17 -11.45 43.30 3.15
N ALA A 18 -10.39 42.71 2.58
CA ALA A 18 -10.37 41.32 2.13
C ALA A 18 -10.30 40.44 3.38
N ILE A 19 -11.40 39.77 3.67
CA ILE A 19 -11.42 38.69 4.67
C ILE A 19 -10.72 37.48 4.03
N VAL A 20 -9.45 37.26 4.40
CA VAL A 20 -8.75 36.01 4.11
C VAL A 20 -9.31 34.98 5.08
N ALA A 21 -10.20 34.13 4.60
CA ALA A 21 -10.59 32.94 5.33
C ALA A 21 -9.39 31.97 5.35
N ALA A 22 -8.64 31.99 6.42
CA ALA A 22 -7.64 30.97 6.71
C ALA A 22 -8.40 29.68 7.04
N SER A 23 -8.56 28.79 6.05
CA SER A 23 -8.98 27.42 6.26
C SER A 23 -7.86 26.70 7.01
N THR A 24 -7.99 26.60 8.32
CA THR A 24 -7.19 25.69 9.14
C THR A 24 -7.54 24.28 8.74
N PHE A 25 -6.75 23.70 7.86
CA PHE A 25 -6.70 22.27 7.69
C PHE A 25 -6.22 21.68 9.03
N ALA A 26 -7.16 21.22 9.84
CA ALA A 26 -6.86 20.39 10.98
C ALA A 26 -6.25 19.11 10.44
N SER A 27 -4.93 19.01 10.50
CA SER A 27 -4.21 17.74 10.34
C SER A 27 -4.76 16.79 11.40
N ARG A 28 -5.71 15.94 11.03
CA ARG A 28 -6.04 14.77 11.83
C ARG A 28 -4.82 13.85 11.77
N SER A 29 -3.84 14.13 12.62
CA SER A 29 -2.87 13.12 13.04
C SER A 29 -3.69 11.95 13.53
N PHE A 30 -3.56 10.80 12.90
CA PHE A 30 -3.94 9.51 13.47
C PHE A 30 -2.98 9.21 14.63
N ALA A 31 -3.05 10.01 15.70
CA ALA A 31 -2.42 9.70 16.97
C ALA A 31 -3.20 8.53 17.57
N ARG A 32 -2.85 7.31 17.18
CA ARG A 32 -3.13 6.14 18.00
C ARG A 32 -2.37 6.33 19.30
N GLY A 33 -3.08 6.32 20.44
CA GLY A 33 -2.51 6.54 21.76
C GLY A 33 -1.22 5.74 21.97
N GLU A 34 -0.22 6.38 22.52
CA GLU A 34 1.14 5.86 22.74
C GLU A 34 1.20 4.69 23.73
N ASP A 35 0.11 4.35 24.44
CA ASP A 35 0.11 3.40 25.57
C ASP A 35 -0.40 1.97 25.26
N ALA A 36 -0.91 1.68 24.07
CA ALA A 36 -1.31 0.31 23.74
C ALA A 36 -0.10 -0.51 23.28
N PRO A 37 0.10 -1.75 23.76
CA PRO A 37 1.18 -2.61 23.30
C PRO A 37 1.09 -2.74 21.77
N ARG A 38 2.19 -2.37 21.11
CA ARG A 38 2.28 -2.36 19.66
C ARG A 38 2.18 -3.77 19.10
N THR A 39 1.14 -4.03 18.33
CA THR A 39 0.92 -5.30 17.64
C THR A 39 0.96 -5.11 16.13
N ILE A 40 1.57 -6.04 15.42
CA ILE A 40 1.65 -6.09 13.95
C ILE A 40 1.04 -7.41 13.50
N GLY A 41 0.10 -7.35 12.55
CA GLY A 41 -0.48 -8.57 11.98
C GLY A 41 0.48 -9.26 11.03
N LEU A 42 0.58 -10.58 11.14
CA LEU A 42 1.18 -11.44 10.13
C LEU A 42 0.08 -11.96 9.22
N GLY A 43 0.16 -11.63 7.93
CA GLY A 43 -0.86 -11.98 6.96
C GLY A 43 -0.32 -12.68 5.71
N PHE A 44 -1.26 -13.04 4.85
CA PHE A 44 -0.96 -13.70 3.58
C PHE A 44 -1.83 -13.11 2.45
N SER A 45 -1.20 -12.83 1.30
CA SER A 45 -1.90 -12.36 0.10
C SER A 45 -2.53 -13.54 -0.65
N LEU A 46 -3.82 -13.44 -0.95
CA LEU A 46 -4.50 -14.41 -1.80
C LEU A 46 -3.96 -14.40 -3.25
N TYR A 47 -2.98 -13.51 -3.55
CA TYR A 47 -2.24 -13.54 -4.82
C TYR A 47 -1.56 -14.88 -5.05
N GLY A 48 -1.01 -15.49 -4.01
CA GLY A 48 -0.47 -16.85 -4.06
C GLY A 48 -1.51 -17.97 -4.00
N MET A 49 -2.82 -17.66 -3.96
CA MET A 49 -3.91 -18.64 -3.79
C MET A 49 -4.95 -18.59 -4.91
N LYS A 50 -4.56 -18.14 -6.10
CA LYS A 50 -5.48 -17.94 -7.25
C LYS A 50 -6.32 -19.17 -7.62
N SER A 51 -5.83 -20.37 -7.32
CA SER A 51 -6.52 -21.64 -7.60
C SER A 51 -7.64 -21.97 -6.59
N LEU A 52 -7.74 -21.23 -5.47
CA LEU A 52 -8.75 -21.45 -4.45
C LEU A 52 -9.88 -20.42 -4.56
N SER A 53 -11.08 -20.80 -4.08
CA SER A 53 -12.10 -19.80 -3.79
C SER A 53 -11.65 -18.88 -2.67
N VAL A 54 -12.17 -17.64 -2.62
CA VAL A 54 -11.87 -16.70 -1.52
C VAL A 54 -12.24 -17.33 -0.17
N ALA A 55 -13.41 -17.96 -0.07
CA ALA A 55 -13.89 -18.59 1.15
C ALA A 55 -12.97 -19.70 1.67
N ASP A 56 -12.46 -20.57 0.76
CA ASP A 56 -11.54 -21.67 1.12
C ASP A 56 -10.16 -21.11 1.54
N ALA A 57 -9.66 -20.08 0.83
CA ALA A 57 -8.42 -19.42 1.18
C ALA A 57 -8.48 -18.77 2.56
N LEU A 58 -9.53 -17.99 2.85
CA LEU A 58 -9.74 -17.38 4.16
C LEU A 58 -9.86 -18.43 5.28
N ALA A 59 -10.61 -19.51 5.05
CA ALA A 59 -10.73 -20.59 6.01
C ALA A 59 -9.40 -21.30 6.28
N ALA A 60 -8.56 -21.48 5.27
CA ALA A 60 -7.25 -22.08 5.41
C ALA A 60 -6.29 -21.16 6.21
N LEU A 61 -6.25 -19.88 5.88
CA LEU A 61 -5.37 -18.90 6.54
C LEU A 61 -5.72 -18.71 8.01
N ALA A 62 -7.03 -18.64 8.34
CA ALA A 62 -7.48 -18.59 9.74
C ALA A 62 -7.06 -19.84 10.52
N ARG A 63 -7.22 -21.05 9.94
CA ARG A 63 -6.78 -22.30 10.59
C ARG A 63 -5.26 -22.39 10.78
N LEU A 64 -4.47 -21.76 9.91
CA LEU A 64 -3.02 -21.67 10.05
C LEU A 64 -2.60 -20.68 11.12
N GLY A 65 -3.49 -19.76 11.52
CA GLY A 65 -3.22 -18.75 12.55
C GLY A 65 -2.70 -17.42 12.00
N TYR A 66 -2.94 -17.11 10.74
CA TYR A 66 -2.70 -15.76 10.22
C TYR A 66 -3.66 -14.76 10.85
N ASP A 67 -3.20 -13.52 11.07
CA ASP A 67 -3.97 -12.43 11.67
C ASP A 67 -4.74 -11.62 10.64
N CYS A 68 -4.20 -11.56 9.42
CA CYS A 68 -4.73 -10.68 8.38
C CYS A 68 -4.49 -11.24 6.97
N VAL A 69 -5.12 -10.58 6.00
CA VAL A 69 -5.07 -11.00 4.58
C VAL A 69 -5.02 -9.79 3.65
N GLU A 70 -4.54 -10.04 2.44
CA GLU A 70 -4.68 -9.15 1.30
C GLU A 70 -5.50 -9.83 0.21
N LEU A 71 -6.38 -9.08 -0.46
CA LEU A 71 -7.20 -9.56 -1.57
C LEU A 71 -6.73 -8.94 -2.89
N PRO A 72 -6.29 -9.74 -3.88
CA PRO A 72 -6.15 -9.29 -5.25
C PRO A 72 -7.53 -9.01 -5.85
N VAL A 73 -7.77 -7.75 -6.27
CA VAL A 73 -9.05 -7.29 -6.80
C VAL A 73 -8.99 -6.92 -8.28
N MET A 74 -7.89 -7.29 -8.92
CA MET A 74 -7.62 -7.10 -10.34
C MET A 74 -8.62 -7.88 -11.21
N PRO A 75 -8.79 -7.50 -12.49
CA PRO A 75 -9.57 -8.28 -13.45
C PRO A 75 -9.15 -9.76 -13.49
N ASP A 76 -10.13 -10.64 -13.57
CA ASP A 76 -9.96 -12.11 -13.64
C ASP A 76 -9.40 -12.79 -12.37
N TRP A 77 -9.37 -12.07 -11.25
CA TRP A 77 -9.08 -12.65 -9.93
C TRP A 77 -10.39 -13.02 -9.22
N PRO A 78 -10.34 -13.98 -8.26
CA PRO A 78 -11.54 -14.42 -7.54
C PRO A 78 -12.30 -13.30 -6.82
N ALA A 79 -11.60 -12.22 -6.40
CA ALA A 79 -12.18 -11.04 -5.76
C ALA A 79 -12.18 -9.81 -6.68
N ASP A 80 -12.26 -9.98 -8.01
CA ASP A 80 -12.36 -8.89 -8.99
C ASP A 80 -13.41 -7.85 -8.57
N SER A 81 -12.96 -6.62 -8.32
CA SER A 81 -13.80 -5.53 -7.79
C SER A 81 -15.00 -5.18 -8.68
N ALA A 82 -14.90 -5.45 -10.00
CA ALA A 82 -15.97 -5.21 -10.96
C ALA A 82 -17.08 -6.28 -10.88
N ARG A 83 -16.79 -7.45 -10.31
CA ARG A 83 -17.73 -8.60 -10.26
C ARG A 83 -18.39 -8.77 -8.89
N LEU A 84 -17.85 -8.14 -7.83
CA LEU A 84 -18.40 -8.25 -6.49
C LEU A 84 -19.65 -7.38 -6.33
N THR A 85 -20.80 -8.04 -6.23
CA THR A 85 -22.10 -7.39 -5.92
C THR A 85 -22.16 -6.91 -4.47
N ALA A 86 -23.07 -6.02 -4.13
CA ALA A 86 -23.28 -5.59 -2.74
C ALA A 86 -23.58 -6.76 -1.79
N ALA A 87 -24.22 -7.83 -2.27
CA ALA A 87 -24.48 -9.04 -1.47
C ALA A 87 -23.17 -9.80 -1.19
N THR A 88 -22.37 -10.05 -2.21
CA THR A 88 -21.09 -10.76 -2.07
C THR A 88 -20.07 -9.96 -1.24
N ARG A 89 -20.07 -8.62 -1.31
CA ARG A 89 -19.25 -7.76 -0.43
C ARG A 89 -19.65 -7.90 1.04
N ARG A 90 -20.96 -7.92 1.35
CA ARG A 90 -21.44 -8.17 2.73
C ARG A 90 -21.07 -9.57 3.23
N GLU A 91 -21.23 -10.58 2.40
CA GLU A 91 -20.83 -11.95 2.73
C GLU A 91 -19.32 -12.05 3.00
N LEU A 92 -18.49 -11.45 2.15
CA LEU A 92 -17.04 -11.41 2.33
C LEU A 92 -16.64 -10.73 3.64
N ARG A 93 -17.27 -9.59 3.97
CA ARG A 93 -17.06 -8.91 5.26
C ARG A 93 -17.43 -9.79 6.44
N GLN A 94 -18.55 -10.52 6.35
CA GLN A 94 -18.96 -11.47 7.40
C GLN A 94 -17.96 -12.62 7.53
N GLN A 95 -17.50 -13.19 6.41
CA GLN A 95 -16.51 -14.28 6.40
C GLN A 95 -15.18 -13.87 7.04
N LEU A 96 -14.72 -12.64 6.83
CA LEU A 96 -13.53 -12.08 7.48
C LEU A 96 -13.75 -11.94 9.00
N ALA A 97 -14.90 -11.38 9.42
CA ALA A 97 -15.25 -11.19 10.81
C ALA A 97 -15.38 -12.52 11.57
N ASP A 98 -16.09 -13.51 11.01
CA ASP A 98 -16.30 -14.82 11.61
C ASP A 98 -15.00 -15.60 11.84
N ARG A 99 -13.97 -15.30 11.04
CA ARG A 99 -12.65 -15.92 11.12
C ARG A 99 -11.62 -15.11 11.91
N GLY A 100 -12.00 -13.92 12.37
CA GLY A 100 -11.08 -13.00 13.06
C GLY A 100 -9.94 -12.48 12.17
N LEU A 101 -10.11 -12.51 10.84
CA LEU A 101 -9.10 -12.04 9.89
C LEU A 101 -9.31 -10.56 9.57
N ARG A 102 -8.28 -9.74 9.77
CA ARG A 102 -8.29 -8.36 9.30
C ARG A 102 -7.96 -8.29 7.82
N LEU A 103 -8.77 -7.60 7.03
CA LEU A 103 -8.40 -7.26 5.66
C LEU A 103 -7.46 -6.04 5.69
N THR A 104 -6.18 -6.25 5.41
CA THR A 104 -5.15 -5.19 5.43
C THR A 104 -5.19 -4.37 4.16
N SER A 105 -5.28 -5.03 3.01
CA SER A 105 -5.08 -4.39 1.71
C SER A 105 -5.88 -5.06 0.60
N LEU A 106 -6.11 -4.28 -0.44
CA LEU A 106 -6.56 -4.70 -1.76
C LEU A 106 -5.39 -4.52 -2.74
N MET A 107 -4.97 -5.58 -3.41
CA MET A 107 -3.93 -5.50 -4.45
C MET A 107 -4.59 -5.18 -5.79
N GLU A 108 -4.21 -4.03 -6.38
CA GLU A 108 -4.72 -3.57 -7.66
C GLU A 108 -3.57 -3.05 -8.53
N ASN A 109 -3.04 -3.87 -9.42
CA ASN A 109 -1.92 -3.48 -10.27
C ASN A 109 -2.38 -2.52 -11.38
N LEU A 110 -1.97 -1.25 -11.28
CA LEU A 110 -2.36 -0.16 -12.17
C LEU A 110 -1.14 0.36 -12.95
N PRO A 111 -0.98 0.00 -14.25
CA PRO A 111 0.14 0.51 -15.04
C PRO A 111 -0.03 2.02 -15.29
N ALA A 112 0.80 2.85 -14.63
CA ALA A 112 0.67 4.30 -14.66
C ALA A 112 1.17 4.94 -15.98
N LEU A 113 2.01 4.22 -16.75
CA LEU A 113 2.66 4.72 -17.98
C LEU A 113 1.95 4.22 -19.24
N GLY A 114 0.66 4.42 -19.36
CA GLY A 114 -0.12 4.19 -20.57
C GLY A 114 -0.52 5.50 -21.25
N ASP A 115 -1.37 5.40 -22.26
CA ASP A 115 -2.04 6.56 -22.85
C ASP A 115 -3.17 7.09 -21.94
N ASP A 116 -3.85 8.14 -22.39
CA ASP A 116 -4.95 8.74 -21.59
C ASP A 116 -6.18 7.82 -21.49
N ALA A 117 -6.39 6.91 -22.42
CA ALA A 117 -7.47 5.92 -22.34
C ALA A 117 -7.16 4.92 -21.22
N GLN A 118 -5.93 4.41 -21.16
CA GLN A 118 -5.46 3.55 -20.07
C GLN A 118 -5.51 4.27 -18.73
N HIS A 119 -5.14 5.56 -18.68
CA HIS A 119 -5.20 6.33 -17.43
C HIS A 119 -6.65 6.46 -16.93
N ARG A 120 -7.61 6.78 -17.80
CA ARG A 120 -9.04 6.80 -17.42
C ARG A 120 -9.52 5.45 -16.92
N ALA A 121 -9.18 4.36 -17.61
CA ALA A 121 -9.52 3.01 -17.17
C ALA A 121 -8.92 2.67 -15.79
N ASN A 122 -7.70 3.13 -15.51
CA ASN A 122 -7.08 2.96 -14.20
C ASN A 122 -7.77 3.78 -13.10
N LEU A 123 -8.23 5.00 -13.38
CA LEU A 123 -9.03 5.79 -12.45
C LEU A 123 -10.35 5.09 -12.10
N ASP A 124 -11.04 4.51 -13.09
CA ASP A 124 -12.27 3.74 -12.88
C ASP A 124 -12.02 2.47 -12.05
N ARG A 125 -10.88 1.78 -12.27
CA ARG A 125 -10.46 0.61 -11.48
C ARG A 125 -10.13 1.01 -10.05
N LEU A 126 -9.36 2.07 -9.86
CA LEU A 126 -9.00 2.60 -8.55
C LEU A 126 -10.24 3.04 -7.76
N GLN A 127 -11.19 3.70 -8.42
CA GLN A 127 -12.45 4.10 -7.77
C GLN A 127 -13.25 2.87 -7.29
N ARG A 128 -13.40 1.83 -8.12
CA ARG A 128 -14.07 0.58 -7.70
C ARG A 128 -13.35 -0.12 -6.55
N ALA A 129 -12.02 -0.15 -6.57
CA ALA A 129 -11.24 -0.69 -5.48
C ALA A 129 -11.40 0.12 -4.18
N ALA A 130 -11.46 1.45 -4.28
CA ALA A 130 -11.68 2.34 -3.14
C ALA A 130 -13.10 2.19 -2.55
N GLU A 131 -14.12 2.06 -3.39
CA GLU A 131 -15.50 1.74 -2.97
C GLU A 131 -15.54 0.37 -2.26
N LEU A 132 -14.88 -0.65 -2.82
CA LEU A 132 -14.78 -1.96 -2.20
C LEU A 132 -14.06 -1.90 -0.84
N ALA A 133 -12.96 -1.15 -0.73
CA ALA A 133 -12.26 -0.93 0.52
C ALA A 133 -13.19 -0.32 1.60
N ARG A 134 -14.02 0.64 1.22
CA ARG A 134 -15.02 1.26 2.15
C ARG A 134 -16.12 0.28 2.53
N ASP A 135 -16.62 -0.53 1.59
CA ASP A 135 -17.65 -1.54 1.86
C ASP A 135 -17.15 -2.66 2.79
N LEU A 136 -15.86 -2.98 2.72
CA LEU A 136 -15.21 -3.99 3.56
C LEU A 136 -14.58 -3.41 4.84
N ALA A 137 -14.63 -2.09 5.02
CA ALA A 137 -14.10 -1.42 6.20
C ALA A 137 -14.82 -1.85 7.48
N THR A 138 -14.06 -1.83 8.58
CA THR A 138 -14.59 -1.92 9.95
C THR A 138 -14.56 -0.54 10.62
N GLU A 139 -15.15 -0.39 11.79
CA GLU A 139 -15.07 0.86 12.57
C GLU A 139 -13.62 1.27 12.90
N LYS A 140 -12.72 0.28 12.98
CA LYS A 140 -11.32 0.48 13.40
C LYS A 140 -10.32 0.48 12.27
N HIS A 141 -10.70 0.01 11.08
CA HIS A 141 -9.75 -0.21 9.99
C HIS A 141 -10.42 -0.11 8.61
N VAL A 142 -9.81 0.66 7.74
CA VAL A 142 -10.13 0.71 6.31
C VAL A 142 -8.98 0.04 5.57
N PRO A 143 -9.21 -1.01 4.77
CA PRO A 143 -8.14 -1.62 3.98
C PRO A 143 -7.54 -0.60 3.01
N LEU A 144 -6.22 -0.61 2.88
CA LEU A 144 -5.55 0.22 1.88
C LEU A 144 -5.58 -0.44 0.49
N ILE A 145 -5.20 0.32 -0.54
CA ILE A 145 -4.99 -0.23 -1.89
C ILE A 145 -3.49 -0.25 -2.15
N GLU A 146 -2.96 -1.42 -2.49
CA GLU A 146 -1.55 -1.58 -2.89
C GLU A 146 -1.46 -1.67 -4.42
N THR A 147 -0.43 -1.03 -5.01
CA THR A 147 -0.18 -1.07 -6.44
C THR A 147 1.29 -0.89 -6.80
N ILE A 148 1.65 -1.37 -8.00
CA ILE A 148 2.90 -1.07 -8.69
C ILE A 148 2.61 -0.16 -9.88
N LEU A 149 3.61 0.65 -10.30
CA LEU A 149 3.41 1.69 -11.32
C LEU A 149 3.78 1.25 -12.75
N GLY A 150 4.46 0.12 -12.91
CA GLY A 150 4.92 -0.37 -14.22
C GLY A 150 6.09 0.44 -14.80
N GLY A 151 6.20 0.42 -16.12
CA GLY A 151 7.34 1.01 -16.85
C GLY A 151 8.52 0.06 -16.94
N LYS A 152 9.69 0.58 -17.35
CA LYS A 152 10.92 -0.21 -17.52
C LYS A 152 12.03 0.30 -16.60
N ALA A 153 12.87 -0.61 -16.13
CA ALA A 153 14.06 -0.27 -15.37
C ALA A 153 14.96 0.71 -16.15
N GLY A 154 15.41 1.75 -15.47
CA GLY A 154 16.26 2.79 -16.06
C GLY A 154 15.50 3.99 -16.65
N ASP A 155 14.20 3.90 -16.86
CA ASP A 155 13.42 4.98 -17.47
C ASP A 155 12.95 6.06 -16.49
N PHE A 156 13.20 5.90 -15.18
CA PHE A 156 12.61 6.75 -14.14
C PHE A 156 12.75 8.25 -14.44
N ASP A 157 13.95 8.73 -14.74
CA ASP A 157 14.18 10.17 -14.97
C ASP A 157 13.45 10.71 -16.20
N ALA A 158 13.20 9.86 -17.19
CA ALA A 158 12.44 10.24 -18.40
C ALA A 158 10.92 10.27 -18.14
N VAL A 159 10.41 9.51 -17.16
CA VAL A 159 8.95 9.32 -16.96
C VAL A 159 8.43 9.86 -15.64
N LYS A 160 9.30 10.24 -14.71
CA LYS A 160 8.92 10.61 -13.32
C LYS A 160 7.90 11.73 -13.22
N ASP A 161 8.00 12.76 -14.07
CA ASP A 161 7.06 13.89 -14.05
C ASP A 161 5.66 13.46 -14.53
N GLY A 162 5.61 12.59 -15.54
CA GLY A 162 4.37 11.95 -15.99
C GLY A 162 3.75 11.05 -14.92
N LEU A 163 4.58 10.27 -14.21
CA LEU A 163 4.13 9.47 -13.05
C LEU A 163 3.56 10.36 -11.95
N ALA A 164 4.26 11.42 -11.57
CA ALA A 164 3.80 12.36 -10.55
C ALA A 164 2.47 13.02 -10.93
N HIS A 165 2.31 13.42 -12.19
CA HIS A 165 1.06 13.99 -12.69
C HIS A 165 -0.11 12.99 -12.54
N ARG A 166 0.04 11.75 -12.99
CA ARG A 166 -1.00 10.72 -12.88
C ARG A 166 -1.28 10.30 -11.44
N LEU A 167 -0.27 10.29 -10.58
CA LEU A 167 -0.43 10.02 -9.16
C LEU A 167 -1.25 11.09 -8.45
N ASN A 168 -1.21 12.35 -8.87
CA ASN A 168 -2.07 13.41 -8.32
C ASN A 168 -3.57 13.12 -8.58
N ASP A 169 -3.92 12.60 -9.75
CA ASP A 169 -5.30 12.18 -10.06
C ASP A 169 -5.71 10.99 -9.18
N TRP A 170 -4.81 9.99 -9.01
CA TRP A 170 -5.06 8.84 -8.15
C TRP A 170 -5.21 9.23 -6.69
N VAL A 171 -4.38 10.15 -6.20
CA VAL A 171 -4.49 10.72 -4.85
C VAL A 171 -5.83 11.42 -4.65
N SER A 172 -6.36 12.09 -5.67
CA SER A 172 -7.67 12.73 -5.61
C SER A 172 -8.79 11.71 -5.40
N VAL A 173 -8.72 10.55 -6.07
CA VAL A 173 -9.67 9.43 -5.87
C VAL A 173 -9.51 8.84 -4.46
N ALA A 174 -8.29 8.56 -4.04
CA ALA A 174 -7.96 8.01 -2.73
C ALA A 174 -8.43 8.92 -1.59
N ALA A 175 -8.15 10.22 -1.69
CA ALA A 175 -8.57 11.24 -0.72
C ALA A 175 -10.09 11.36 -0.62
N LYS A 176 -10.80 11.37 -1.76
CA LYS A 176 -12.27 11.43 -1.78
C LYS A 176 -12.91 10.22 -1.09
N ALA A 177 -12.30 9.06 -1.26
CA ALA A 177 -12.76 7.81 -0.65
C ALA A 177 -12.25 7.63 0.80
N GLU A 178 -11.31 8.45 1.27
CA GLU A 178 -10.59 8.27 2.54
C GLU A 178 -9.93 6.88 2.65
N VAL A 179 -9.24 6.47 1.57
CA VAL A 179 -8.51 5.20 1.46
C VAL A 179 -7.04 5.50 1.15
N VAL A 180 -6.11 4.86 1.85
CA VAL A 180 -4.69 5.00 1.54
C VAL A 180 -4.34 4.21 0.29
N LEU A 181 -3.65 4.86 -0.65
CA LEU A 181 -2.99 4.23 -1.78
C LEU A 181 -1.52 4.01 -1.45
N ALA A 182 -1.07 2.77 -1.41
CA ALA A 182 0.31 2.39 -1.14
C ALA A 182 1.00 1.96 -2.45
N ILE A 183 2.03 2.70 -2.87
CA ILE A 183 2.78 2.39 -4.10
C ILE A 183 4.10 1.70 -3.77
N LYS A 184 4.43 0.67 -4.56
CA LYS A 184 5.60 -0.18 -4.35
C LYS A 184 6.70 0.10 -5.37
N ALA A 185 7.94 0.30 -4.90
CA ALA A 185 9.12 0.21 -5.74
C ALA A 185 9.34 -1.26 -6.12
N HIS A 186 9.33 -1.55 -7.43
CA HIS A 186 9.35 -2.92 -7.95
C HIS A 186 10.50 -3.10 -8.94
N ILE A 187 11.36 -4.09 -8.73
CA ILE A 187 12.46 -4.40 -9.65
C ILE A 187 11.93 -4.63 -11.07
N GLY A 188 12.60 -4.09 -12.06
CA GLY A 188 12.17 -4.15 -13.45
C GLY A 188 11.20 -3.07 -13.89
N ASN A 189 10.59 -2.32 -12.95
CA ASN A 189 9.74 -1.18 -13.25
C ASN A 189 10.56 0.13 -13.30
N ALA A 190 9.94 1.20 -13.77
CA ALA A 190 10.57 2.53 -13.79
C ALA A 190 10.90 2.99 -12.35
N THR A 191 9.97 2.81 -11.42
CA THR A 191 10.18 3.06 -9.99
C THR A 191 10.60 1.75 -9.32
N GLN A 192 11.90 1.60 -9.05
CA GLN A 192 12.44 0.37 -8.46
C GLN A 192 13.39 0.62 -7.27
N ARG A 193 13.72 1.87 -6.97
CA ARG A 193 14.67 2.23 -5.90
C ARG A 193 14.00 3.08 -4.82
N PRO A 194 14.48 3.04 -3.56
CA PRO A 194 13.92 3.81 -2.46
C PRO A 194 13.83 5.31 -2.75
N GLU A 195 14.89 5.91 -3.29
CA GLU A 195 14.95 7.33 -3.59
C GLU A 195 13.95 7.76 -4.68
N GLN A 196 13.67 6.89 -5.65
CA GLN A 196 12.67 7.13 -6.70
C GLN A 196 11.26 7.13 -6.11
N LEU A 197 10.97 6.17 -5.23
CA LEU A 197 9.69 6.10 -4.53
C LEU A 197 9.47 7.33 -3.63
N LEU A 198 10.48 7.69 -2.83
CA LEU A 198 10.42 8.87 -1.97
C LEU A 198 10.19 10.16 -2.77
N TRP A 199 10.86 10.30 -3.92
CA TRP A 199 10.66 11.43 -4.80
C TRP A 199 9.19 11.56 -5.24
N LEU A 200 8.55 10.47 -5.66
CA LEU A 200 7.12 10.47 -6.05
C LEU A 200 6.21 10.85 -4.87
N LEU A 201 6.46 10.30 -3.68
CA LEU A 201 5.69 10.63 -2.49
C LEU A 201 5.83 12.12 -2.12
N ASP A 202 7.01 12.71 -2.33
CA ASP A 202 7.27 14.12 -2.05
C ASP A 202 6.65 15.06 -3.09
N GLN A 203 6.41 14.60 -4.33
CA GLN A 203 5.64 15.36 -5.32
C GLN A 203 4.15 15.45 -4.92
N ALA A 204 3.56 14.36 -4.50
CA ALA A 204 2.14 14.31 -4.17
C ALA A 204 1.79 14.99 -2.83
N ARG A 205 2.71 14.96 -1.84
CA ARG A 205 2.55 15.56 -0.48
C ARG A 205 1.21 15.27 0.17
N SER A 206 0.71 14.07 0.02
CA SER A 206 -0.61 13.67 0.49
C SER A 206 -0.52 12.56 1.54
N PRO A 207 -1.32 12.60 2.61
CA PRO A 207 -1.39 11.48 3.56
C PRO A 207 -2.06 10.24 2.94
N TRP A 208 -2.75 10.42 1.83
CA TRP A 208 -3.43 9.34 1.10
C TRP A 208 -2.52 8.58 0.14
N LEU A 209 -1.26 9.01 -0.05
CA LEU A 209 -0.23 8.30 -0.82
C LEU A 209 0.93 7.93 0.09
N GLN A 210 1.18 6.65 0.25
CA GLN A 210 2.23 6.12 1.11
C GLN A 210 3.03 5.03 0.39
N ALA A 211 4.12 4.56 1.01
CA ALA A 211 4.92 3.48 0.47
C ALA A 211 4.34 2.11 0.84
N ALA A 212 4.40 1.17 -0.11
CA ALA A 212 4.41 -0.26 0.15
C ALA A 212 5.87 -0.73 0.12
N TYR A 213 6.37 -1.22 1.25
CA TYR A 213 7.75 -1.69 1.36
C TYR A 213 7.83 -3.18 1.02
N ASP A 214 8.85 -3.57 0.25
CA ASP A 214 9.15 -4.97 -0.06
C ASP A 214 10.66 -5.13 -0.27
N TYR A 215 11.36 -5.64 0.73
CA TYR A 215 12.81 -5.76 0.69
C TYR A 215 13.32 -6.67 -0.43
N SER A 216 12.57 -7.68 -0.82
CA SER A 216 12.98 -8.63 -1.84
C SER A 216 13.38 -7.96 -3.17
N HIS A 217 12.67 -6.87 -3.54
CA HIS A 217 13.00 -6.09 -4.73
C HIS A 217 14.31 -5.30 -4.58
N PHE A 218 14.66 -4.91 -3.37
CA PHE A 218 15.89 -4.19 -3.07
C PHE A 218 17.07 -5.16 -2.94
N GLN A 219 16.87 -6.32 -2.32
CA GLN A 219 17.90 -7.36 -2.21
C GLN A 219 18.38 -7.82 -3.59
N LEU A 220 17.48 -8.01 -4.56
CA LEU A 220 17.85 -8.34 -5.95
C LEU A 220 18.65 -7.23 -6.66
N GLN A 221 18.71 -6.03 -6.08
CA GLN A 221 19.52 -4.90 -6.55
C GLN A 221 20.78 -4.69 -5.68
N ASN A 222 21.09 -5.60 -4.74
CA ASN A 222 22.21 -5.52 -3.78
C ASN A 222 22.11 -4.29 -2.86
N LEU A 223 20.89 -3.87 -2.48
CA LEU A 223 20.71 -2.81 -1.50
C LEU A 223 20.59 -3.41 -0.09
N GLU A 224 21.20 -2.74 0.87
CA GLU A 224 21.18 -3.19 2.27
C GLU A 224 19.80 -3.01 2.91
N MET A 225 19.36 -4.05 3.63
CA MET A 225 18.04 -4.08 4.28
C MET A 225 17.86 -2.93 5.28
N ALA A 226 18.86 -2.73 6.14
CA ALA A 226 18.80 -1.72 7.18
C ALA A 226 18.66 -0.30 6.59
N GLU A 227 19.36 -0.01 5.50
CA GLU A 227 19.30 1.29 4.81
C GLU A 227 17.94 1.53 4.16
N THR A 228 17.43 0.54 3.42
CA THR A 228 16.13 0.66 2.74
C THR A 228 14.96 0.75 3.72
N MET A 229 15.02 0.02 4.84
CA MET A 229 14.04 0.12 5.93
C MET A 229 14.09 1.50 6.59
N THR A 230 15.28 2.01 6.92
CA THR A 230 15.45 3.34 7.51
C THR A 230 14.87 4.44 6.61
N ALA A 231 15.08 4.33 5.30
CA ALA A 231 14.59 5.30 4.33
C ALA A 231 13.06 5.25 4.17
N LEU A 232 12.46 4.06 4.10
CA LEU A 232 11.08 3.90 3.65
C LEU A 232 10.06 3.68 4.77
N LEU A 233 10.42 3.06 5.90
CA LEU A 233 9.45 2.77 6.98
C LEU A 233 8.73 4.00 7.55
N PRO A 234 9.34 5.20 7.63
CA PRO A 234 8.63 6.40 8.06
C PRO A 234 7.47 6.82 7.15
N ARG A 235 7.48 6.34 5.90
CA ARG A 235 6.48 6.64 4.87
C ARG A 235 5.68 5.40 4.44
N ALA A 236 5.93 4.24 5.07
CA ALA A 236 5.29 2.98 4.70
C ALA A 236 3.98 2.76 5.48
N ALA A 237 2.92 2.41 4.74
CA ALA A 237 1.64 1.93 5.29
C ALA A 237 1.53 0.40 5.26
N PHE A 238 2.37 -0.27 4.47
CA PHE A 238 2.22 -1.66 4.12
C PHE A 238 3.57 -2.33 3.88
N ILE A 239 3.71 -3.60 4.25
CA ILE A 239 4.91 -4.40 4.00
C ILE A 239 4.53 -5.72 3.35
N HIS A 240 5.11 -5.99 2.17
CA HIS A 240 5.18 -7.33 1.61
C HIS A 240 6.47 -8.03 2.02
N VAL A 241 6.39 -9.34 2.23
CA VAL A 241 7.55 -10.21 2.46
C VAL A 241 7.51 -11.40 1.51
N LYS A 242 8.61 -11.64 0.86
CA LYS A 242 8.99 -12.82 0.09
C LYS A 242 10.50 -12.94 0.07
N ASP A 243 11.01 -14.11 -0.14
CA ASP A 243 12.46 -14.34 -0.17
C ASP A 243 13.02 -14.27 -1.58
N THR A 244 14.34 -14.30 -1.70
CA THR A 244 15.02 -14.24 -3.00
C THR A 244 16.15 -15.25 -3.12
N GLU A 245 16.34 -15.75 -4.33
CA GLU A 245 17.54 -16.45 -4.73
C GLU A 245 18.50 -15.45 -5.39
N HIS A 246 19.72 -15.34 -4.82
CA HIS A 246 20.76 -14.44 -5.32
C HIS A 246 22.13 -15.13 -5.34
N ALA A 247 22.17 -16.40 -5.75
CA ALA A 247 23.39 -17.20 -5.81
C ALA A 247 23.64 -17.75 -7.23
N PHE A 248 24.91 -17.87 -7.61
CA PHE A 248 25.36 -18.53 -8.83
C PHE A 248 24.72 -18.03 -10.15
N GLY A 249 24.45 -16.70 -10.24
CA GLY A 249 23.86 -16.09 -11.44
C GLY A 249 22.35 -16.29 -11.57
N LYS A 250 21.69 -16.98 -10.64
CA LYS A 250 20.24 -17.06 -10.56
C LYS A 250 19.71 -15.89 -9.76
N ARG A 251 18.67 -15.25 -10.29
CA ARG A 251 17.93 -14.18 -9.63
C ARG A 251 16.44 -14.49 -9.71
N GLY A 252 15.77 -14.57 -8.59
CA GLY A 252 14.35 -14.88 -8.56
C GLY A 252 13.75 -14.76 -7.17
N PHE A 253 12.43 -14.86 -7.12
CA PHE A 253 11.70 -14.86 -5.87
C PHE A 253 11.48 -16.28 -5.36
N LEU A 254 11.44 -16.40 -4.03
CA LEU A 254 11.25 -17.62 -3.26
C LEU A 254 10.19 -17.39 -2.17
N LEU A 255 9.75 -18.46 -1.53
CA LEU A 255 8.94 -18.35 -0.32
C LEU A 255 9.81 -17.91 0.86
N PRO A 256 9.26 -17.14 1.83
CA PRO A 256 9.93 -16.84 3.07
C PRO A 256 10.54 -18.09 3.74
N GLY A 257 11.84 -18.06 4.00
CA GLY A 257 12.62 -19.15 4.56
C GLY A 257 13.33 -20.06 3.55
N GLU A 258 13.11 -19.86 2.24
CA GLU A 258 13.84 -20.59 1.19
C GLU A 258 15.09 -19.82 0.69
N GLY A 259 15.19 -18.54 1.00
CA GLY A 259 16.28 -17.67 0.55
C GLY A 259 17.20 -17.22 1.67
N THR A 260 17.66 -15.97 1.57
CA THR A 260 18.71 -15.44 2.45
C THR A 260 18.29 -14.23 3.27
N ILE A 261 17.01 -13.81 3.25
CA ILE A 261 16.54 -12.66 4.04
C ILE A 261 16.53 -13.04 5.54
N ASP A 262 17.25 -12.26 6.35
CA ASP A 262 17.19 -12.38 7.81
C ASP A 262 15.92 -11.70 8.36
N TYR A 263 14.85 -12.47 8.48
CA TYR A 263 13.57 -11.99 9.01
C TYR A 263 13.63 -11.63 10.49
N VAL A 264 14.53 -12.21 11.26
CA VAL A 264 14.70 -11.85 12.67
C VAL A 264 15.29 -10.44 12.78
N ALA A 265 16.31 -10.13 11.98
CA ALA A 265 16.88 -8.79 11.88
C ALA A 265 15.87 -7.77 11.35
N MET A 266 15.12 -8.13 10.29
CA MET A 266 14.05 -7.29 9.73
C MET A 266 12.99 -6.93 10.79
N PHE A 267 12.49 -7.92 11.53
CA PHE A 267 11.44 -7.71 12.53
C PHE A 267 11.93 -6.99 13.78
N LYS A 268 13.22 -7.14 14.16
CA LYS A 268 13.83 -6.30 15.21
C LYS A 268 13.84 -4.82 14.78
N GLN A 269 14.30 -4.53 13.57
CA GLN A 269 14.30 -3.16 13.05
C GLN A 269 12.87 -2.62 12.91
N LEU A 270 11.92 -3.45 12.47
CA LEU A 270 10.51 -3.09 12.39
C LEU A 270 9.92 -2.76 13.76
N ARG A 271 10.21 -3.58 14.80
CA ARG A 271 9.83 -3.34 16.18
C ARG A 271 10.28 -1.97 16.66
N ASP A 272 11.49 -1.57 16.35
CA ASP A 272 12.13 -0.35 16.82
C ASP A 272 11.80 0.89 15.93
N SER A 273 11.04 0.70 14.85
CA SER A 273 10.63 1.74 13.89
C SER A 273 9.28 2.38 14.22
N PRO A 274 8.89 3.50 13.60
CA PRO A 274 7.55 4.09 13.75
C PRO A 274 6.44 3.35 12.99
N TYR A 275 6.76 2.31 12.23
CA TYR A 275 5.79 1.57 11.40
C TYR A 275 4.62 1.01 12.23
N ARG A 276 3.40 1.07 11.69
CA ARG A 276 2.16 0.66 12.37
C ARG A 276 1.22 -0.19 11.50
N GLY A 277 1.65 -0.57 10.31
CA GLY A 277 0.89 -1.45 9.40
C GLY A 277 1.09 -2.93 9.71
N ASP A 278 0.70 -3.78 8.76
CA ASP A 278 0.86 -5.24 8.82
C ASP A 278 2.00 -5.72 7.91
N VAL A 279 2.39 -6.97 8.11
CA VAL A 279 3.34 -7.70 7.28
C VAL A 279 2.59 -8.80 6.56
N ILE A 280 2.60 -8.77 5.23
CA ILE A 280 1.84 -9.69 4.37
C ILE A 280 2.81 -10.52 3.51
N VAL A 281 2.68 -11.82 3.55
CA VAL A 281 3.37 -12.71 2.60
C VAL A 281 2.80 -12.52 1.21
N GLU A 282 3.64 -12.15 0.24
CA GLU A 282 3.31 -12.16 -1.18
C GLU A 282 4.05 -13.30 -1.88
N VAL A 283 3.33 -14.28 -2.39
CA VAL A 283 3.95 -15.32 -3.22
C VAL A 283 4.01 -14.81 -4.66
N SER A 284 5.23 -14.60 -5.17
CA SER A 284 5.45 -14.14 -6.54
C SER A 284 4.87 -15.12 -7.58
N SER A 285 4.42 -14.57 -8.72
CA SER A 285 3.98 -15.37 -9.86
C SER A 285 5.09 -16.32 -10.39
N GLN A 286 6.36 -15.95 -10.20
CA GLN A 286 7.48 -16.84 -10.50
C GLN A 286 7.48 -18.10 -9.63
N VAL A 287 6.85 -18.06 -8.45
CA VAL A 287 6.73 -19.21 -7.54
C VAL A 287 5.43 -19.95 -7.78
N PHE A 288 4.28 -19.26 -7.77
CA PHE A 288 3.00 -19.96 -7.87
C PHE A 288 2.68 -20.52 -9.25
N ASN A 289 3.41 -20.14 -10.30
CA ASN A 289 3.33 -20.74 -11.63
C ASN A 289 4.27 -21.96 -11.81
N ARG A 290 5.04 -22.34 -10.78
CA ARG A 290 5.89 -23.54 -10.86
C ARG A 290 5.02 -24.80 -10.85
N ALA A 291 5.44 -25.82 -11.61
CA ALA A 291 4.80 -27.11 -11.54
C ALA A 291 4.85 -27.69 -10.11
N GLY A 292 3.71 -28.21 -9.64
CA GLY A 292 3.60 -28.76 -8.28
C GLY A 292 3.43 -27.73 -7.16
N TYR A 293 3.24 -26.45 -7.48
CA TYR A 293 2.93 -25.46 -6.44
C TYR A 293 1.59 -25.79 -5.77
N ASP A 294 1.63 -25.90 -4.43
CA ASP A 294 0.44 -26.04 -3.58
C ASP A 294 0.30 -24.84 -2.64
N PRO A 295 -0.77 -24.02 -2.77
CA PRO A 295 -0.93 -22.81 -2.00
C PRO A 295 -1.06 -23.05 -0.49
N LEU A 296 -1.61 -24.17 -0.06
CA LEU A 296 -1.80 -24.47 1.36
C LEU A 296 -0.47 -24.88 2.03
N THR A 297 0.34 -25.66 1.33
CA THR A 297 1.69 -26.00 1.78
C THR A 297 2.57 -24.76 1.85
N ALA A 298 2.53 -23.90 0.82
CA ALA A 298 3.28 -22.64 0.79
C ALA A 298 2.87 -21.71 1.96
N ALA A 299 1.57 -21.54 2.19
CA ALA A 299 1.08 -20.71 3.29
C ALA A 299 1.53 -21.25 4.66
N ARG A 300 1.49 -22.58 4.86
CA ARG A 300 1.94 -23.21 6.11
C ARG A 300 3.45 -23.03 6.33
N GLN A 301 4.26 -23.22 5.29
CA GLN A 301 5.71 -23.05 5.33
C GLN A 301 6.06 -21.59 5.70
N CYS A 302 5.48 -20.62 5.01
CA CYS A 302 5.69 -19.20 5.28
C CYS A 302 5.27 -18.82 6.71
N TYR A 303 4.09 -19.31 7.15
CA TYR A 303 3.60 -19.06 8.51
C TYR A 303 4.59 -19.54 9.57
N ASN A 304 5.01 -20.81 9.49
CA ASN A 304 5.92 -21.40 10.47
C ASN A 304 7.24 -20.62 10.58
N HIS A 305 7.82 -20.25 9.43
CA HIS A 305 9.06 -19.51 9.40
C HIS A 305 8.92 -18.09 9.97
N LEU A 306 7.92 -17.35 9.51
CA LEU A 306 7.76 -15.94 9.90
C LEU A 306 7.22 -15.79 11.32
N ALA A 307 6.30 -16.64 11.78
CA ALA A 307 5.81 -16.60 13.16
C ALA A 307 6.95 -16.88 14.17
N ALA A 308 7.85 -17.79 13.84
CA ALA A 308 9.06 -18.04 14.65
C ALA A 308 9.97 -16.79 14.66
N ALA A 309 10.18 -16.14 13.50
CA ALA A 309 10.99 -14.91 13.42
C ALA A 309 10.35 -13.73 14.18
N PHE A 310 9.01 -13.56 14.14
CA PHE A 310 8.30 -12.58 14.95
C PHE A 310 8.56 -12.79 16.44
N SER A 311 8.45 -14.04 16.91
CA SER A 311 8.71 -14.39 18.31
C SER A 311 10.16 -14.11 18.73
N GLN A 312 11.13 -14.52 17.90
CA GLN A 312 12.56 -14.28 18.16
C GLN A 312 12.94 -12.80 18.14
N ALA A 313 12.25 -12.00 17.34
CA ALA A 313 12.43 -10.55 17.33
C ALA A 313 11.74 -9.84 18.49
N GLY A 314 10.91 -10.52 19.29
CA GLY A 314 10.09 -9.89 20.32
C GLY A 314 9.00 -8.97 19.78
N LEU A 315 8.57 -9.20 18.54
CA LEU A 315 7.49 -8.44 17.91
C LEU A 315 6.15 -9.08 18.24
N LYS A 316 5.25 -8.31 18.86
CA LYS A 316 3.92 -8.81 19.25
C LYS A 316 2.99 -8.86 18.05
N ARG A 317 2.28 -9.97 17.91
CA ARG A 317 1.22 -10.16 16.90
C ARG A 317 -0.12 -9.64 17.41
N LEU A 318 -1.07 -9.46 16.47
CA LEU A 318 -2.46 -9.14 16.77
C LEU A 318 -3.15 -10.21 17.61
#